data_fe3a23d981efb688215e6b4dd5bda33a
#
_entry.id   fe3a23d981efb688215e6b4dd5bda33a
#
_cell.length_a   1.000
_cell.length_b   1.000
_cell.length_c   1.000
_cell.angle_alpha   90.00
_cell.angle_beta   90.00
_cell.angle_gamma   90.00
#
_symmetry.space_group_name_H-M   'P 1'
#
loop_
_entity.id
_entity.type
_entity.pdbx_description
1 polymer ?
#
loop_
_entity_poly.entity_id
_entity_poly.type
_entity_poly.pdbx_seq_one_letter_code
_entity_poly.pdbx_strand_id
1 'polypeptide(L)'
;HVTKGLQRLIDNIAKETGNTYMIENNVPPHLTISSFETRKPDNLKEEFMKLNKIGAGEINIFSIGQFLPYVMYATPVLDEYLMHLSNEVYDIFSAREDVTINRCYKPYNWFPHITLGKKLEKEQMIMAMRVLQTHFVPIKGKIVMVGLSQTNPHKDIIQFNI
;
A
#
# COMPACT_ATOMS: atom_id res chain seq x y z
N HIS A 1 -12.07 1.73 -10.70
CA HIS A 1 -12.39 3.12 -10.33
C HIS A 1 -11.53 3.65 -9.17
N VAL A 2 -11.28 2.84 -8.11
CA VAL A 2 -10.48 3.23 -6.93
C VAL A 2 -9.08 3.68 -7.33
N THR A 3 -8.35 2.84 -8.05
CA THR A 3 -6.97 3.13 -8.51
C THR A 3 -6.88 4.45 -9.28
N LYS A 4 -7.84 4.71 -10.19
CA LYS A 4 -7.88 5.97 -10.96
C LYS A 4 -8.14 7.19 -10.06
N GLY A 5 -8.99 7.06 -9.04
CA GLY A 5 -9.24 8.13 -8.08
C GLY A 5 -8.01 8.47 -7.27
N LEU A 6 -7.34 7.46 -6.73
CA LEU A 6 -6.09 7.61 -5.98
C LEU A 6 -4.96 8.16 -6.86
N GLN A 7 -4.85 7.69 -8.11
CA GLN A 7 -3.84 8.21 -9.04
C GLN A 7 -4.03 9.70 -9.31
N ARG A 8 -5.28 10.16 -9.51
CA ARG A 8 -5.55 11.60 -9.67
C ARG A 8 -5.11 12.44 -8.47
N LEU A 9 -5.22 11.90 -7.26
CA LEU A 9 -4.72 12.60 -6.07
C LEU A 9 -3.20 12.70 -6.08
N ILE A 10 -2.49 11.63 -6.47
CA ILE A 10 -1.03 11.64 -6.65
C ILE A 10 -0.63 12.66 -7.71
N ASP A 11 -1.30 12.67 -8.86
CA ASP A 11 -1.02 13.59 -9.96
C ASP A 11 -1.25 15.06 -9.55
N ASN A 12 -2.33 15.33 -8.82
CA ASN A 12 -2.63 16.67 -8.31
C ASN A 12 -1.59 17.14 -7.28
N ILE A 13 -1.16 16.25 -6.37
CA ILE A 13 -0.09 16.56 -5.42
C ILE A 13 1.20 16.89 -6.18
N ALA A 14 1.60 16.07 -7.14
CA ALA A 14 2.81 16.30 -7.92
C ALA A 14 2.75 17.62 -8.68
N LYS A 15 1.61 17.93 -9.31
CA LYS A 15 1.39 19.17 -10.05
C LYS A 15 1.52 20.41 -9.17
N GLU A 16 0.89 20.41 -8.01
CA GLU A 16 0.84 21.58 -7.14
C GLU A 16 2.11 21.76 -6.29
N THR A 17 2.77 20.66 -5.91
CA THR A 17 3.97 20.71 -5.08
C THR A 17 5.28 20.71 -5.87
N GLY A 18 5.23 20.34 -7.16
CA GLY A 18 6.44 20.09 -7.97
C GLY A 18 7.19 18.81 -7.59
N ASN A 19 6.69 18.02 -6.63
CA ASN A 19 7.31 16.75 -6.23
C ASN A 19 6.80 15.60 -7.10
N THR A 20 7.61 15.14 -8.03
CA THR A 20 7.29 14.09 -9.01
C THR A 20 7.71 12.69 -8.58
N TYR A 21 8.19 12.51 -7.35
CA TYR A 21 8.76 11.25 -6.87
C TYR A 21 7.88 10.02 -7.13
N MET A 22 6.57 10.11 -6.85
CA MET A 22 5.66 8.98 -7.06
C MET A 22 5.48 8.64 -8.55
N ILE A 23 5.48 9.65 -9.42
CA ILE A 23 5.31 9.52 -10.87
C ILE A 23 6.59 8.95 -11.50
N GLU A 24 7.74 9.53 -11.20
CA GLU A 24 9.05 9.12 -11.76
C GLU A 24 9.42 7.68 -11.40
N ASN A 25 9.01 7.22 -10.22
CA ASN A 25 9.26 5.84 -9.80
C ASN A 25 8.18 4.86 -10.28
N ASN A 26 7.19 5.31 -11.06
CA ASN A 26 6.11 4.49 -11.58
C ASN A 26 5.42 3.63 -10.51
N VAL A 27 5.22 4.18 -9.33
CA VAL A 27 4.60 3.46 -8.20
C VAL A 27 3.08 3.63 -8.30
N PRO A 28 2.33 2.58 -8.69
CA PRO A 28 0.88 2.66 -8.71
C PRO A 28 0.32 2.77 -7.29
N PRO A 29 -0.87 3.34 -7.10
CA PRO A 29 -1.55 3.31 -5.81
C PRO A 29 -1.72 1.86 -5.34
N HIS A 30 -1.21 1.56 -4.15
CA HIS A 30 -1.25 0.21 -3.58
C HIS A 30 -1.37 0.27 -2.05
N LEU A 31 -1.93 -0.77 -1.48
CA LEU A 31 -1.97 -1.02 -0.04
C LEU A 31 -0.94 -2.11 0.28
N THR A 32 0.09 -1.77 1.03
CA THR A 32 1.07 -2.75 1.49
C THR A 32 0.52 -3.54 2.68
N ILE A 33 0.35 -4.85 2.50
CA ILE A 33 -0.15 -5.75 3.56
C ILE A 33 1.00 -6.28 4.41
N SER A 34 2.16 -6.53 3.81
CA SER A 34 3.35 -7.00 4.51
C SER A 34 4.62 -6.50 3.86
N SER A 35 5.67 -6.44 4.65
CA SER A 35 7.03 -6.20 4.19
C SER A 35 7.99 -7.11 4.97
N PHE A 36 8.86 -7.80 4.27
CA PHE A 36 9.78 -8.75 4.88
C PHE A 36 11.08 -8.85 4.09
N GLU A 37 12.09 -9.40 4.73
CA GLU A 37 13.38 -9.72 4.14
C GLU A 37 13.53 -11.23 3.98
N THR A 38 14.13 -11.66 2.89
CA THR A 38 14.49 -13.06 2.63
C THR A 38 15.75 -13.15 1.79
N ARG A 39 16.50 -14.24 1.98
CA ARG A 39 17.66 -14.59 1.15
C ARG A 39 17.30 -15.47 -0.05
N LYS A 40 16.05 -15.95 -0.13
CA LYS A 40 15.59 -16.90 -1.16
C LYS A 40 14.27 -16.43 -1.81
N PRO A 41 14.28 -15.32 -2.56
CA PRO A 41 13.07 -14.72 -3.10
C PRO A 41 12.34 -15.62 -4.09
N ASP A 42 13.06 -16.50 -4.81
CA ASP A 42 12.46 -17.38 -5.82
C ASP A 42 11.51 -18.43 -5.21
N ASN A 43 11.70 -18.79 -3.95
CA ASN A 43 10.89 -19.79 -3.26
C ASN A 43 9.59 -19.21 -2.65
N LEU A 44 9.33 -17.92 -2.80
CA LEU A 44 8.16 -17.27 -2.21
C LEU A 44 6.88 -17.45 -3.02
N LYS A 45 7.00 -17.83 -4.29
CA LYS A 45 5.83 -17.91 -5.20
C LYS A 45 4.81 -18.94 -4.75
N GLU A 46 5.27 -20.10 -4.28
CA GLU A 46 4.38 -21.18 -3.82
C GLU A 46 3.57 -20.75 -2.59
N GLU A 47 4.23 -20.11 -1.62
CA GLU A 47 3.54 -19.56 -0.45
C GLU A 47 2.59 -18.44 -0.84
N PHE A 48 3.02 -17.54 -1.70
CA PHE A 48 2.19 -16.44 -2.16
C PHE A 48 0.91 -16.92 -2.86
N MET A 49 0.99 -18.00 -3.63
CA MET A 49 -0.18 -18.60 -4.29
C MET A 49 -1.23 -19.15 -3.31
N LYS A 50 -0.89 -19.38 -2.05
CA LYS A 50 -1.87 -19.80 -1.03
C LYS A 50 -2.90 -18.72 -0.72
N LEU A 51 -2.61 -17.46 -1.06
CA LEU A 51 -3.54 -16.33 -0.90
C LEU A 51 -4.73 -16.37 -1.88
N ASN A 52 -4.70 -17.21 -2.92
CA ASN A 52 -5.78 -17.29 -3.92
C ASN A 52 -7.14 -17.71 -3.33
N LYS A 53 -7.15 -18.33 -2.17
CA LYS A 53 -8.36 -18.77 -1.44
C LYS A 53 -9.10 -17.64 -0.71
N ILE A 54 -8.47 -16.46 -0.54
CA ILE A 54 -9.04 -15.39 0.28
C ILE A 54 -10.23 -14.72 -0.44
N GLY A 55 -10.12 -14.56 -1.76
CA GLY A 55 -11.15 -13.88 -2.55
C GLY A 55 -11.14 -12.36 -2.41
N ALA A 56 -11.89 -11.71 -3.30
CA ALA A 56 -12.02 -10.26 -3.33
C ALA A 56 -12.81 -9.72 -2.13
N GLY A 57 -12.39 -8.58 -1.58
CA GLY A 57 -13.06 -7.93 -0.47
C GLY A 57 -13.26 -6.43 -0.67
N GLU A 58 -14.20 -5.85 0.07
CA GLU A 58 -14.46 -4.43 0.02
C GLU A 58 -13.33 -3.63 0.68
N ILE A 59 -13.14 -2.40 0.21
CA ILE A 59 -12.25 -1.42 0.81
C ILE A 59 -12.96 -0.07 0.88
N ASN A 60 -12.94 0.54 2.06
CA ASN A 60 -13.55 1.83 2.33
C ASN A 60 -12.47 2.81 2.80
N ILE A 61 -12.17 3.83 1.99
CA ILE A 61 -11.12 4.81 2.27
C ILE A 61 -11.82 6.13 2.64
N PHE A 62 -11.79 6.51 3.92
CA PHE A 62 -12.50 7.68 4.43
C PHE A 62 -11.58 8.77 4.96
N SER A 63 -10.30 8.50 5.11
CA SER A 63 -9.40 9.44 5.77
C SER A 63 -8.10 9.60 5.02
N ILE A 64 -7.47 10.73 5.25
CA ILE A 64 -6.11 11.06 4.83
C ILE A 64 -5.27 11.33 6.06
N GLY A 65 -3.98 11.12 5.96
CA GLY A 65 -3.05 11.37 7.04
C GLY A 65 -1.64 11.58 6.55
N GLN A 66 -0.73 11.68 7.49
CA GLN A 66 0.68 11.92 7.20
C GLN A 66 1.59 11.13 8.13
N PHE A 67 2.66 10.54 7.58
CA PHE A 67 3.82 10.12 8.33
C PHE A 67 4.87 11.21 8.24
N LEU A 68 5.04 11.92 9.33
CA LEU A 68 5.99 13.00 9.40
C LEU A 68 7.43 12.48 9.29
N PRO A 69 8.30 13.23 8.64
CA PRO A 69 8.04 14.55 8.07
C PRO A 69 7.71 14.56 6.57
N TYR A 70 7.64 13.42 5.86
CA TYR A 70 7.80 13.39 4.40
C TYR A 70 6.68 12.68 3.59
N VAL A 71 5.66 12.10 4.23
CA VAL A 71 4.70 11.23 3.53
C VAL A 71 3.26 11.63 3.78
N MET A 72 2.49 11.73 2.69
CA MET A 72 1.03 11.85 2.70
C MET A 72 0.41 10.53 2.26
N TYR A 73 -0.67 10.12 2.91
CA TYR A 73 -1.36 8.87 2.59
C TYR A 73 -2.89 8.98 2.73
N ALA A 74 -3.59 8.07 2.07
CA ALA A 74 -4.98 7.74 2.36
C ALA A 74 -5.03 6.46 3.21
N THR A 75 -5.96 6.39 4.16
CA THR A 75 -6.13 5.22 5.01
C THR A 75 -7.51 4.60 4.85
N PRO A 76 -7.58 3.29 4.56
CA PRO A 76 -8.83 2.56 4.59
C PRO A 76 -9.25 2.27 6.03
N VAL A 77 -10.54 2.02 6.22
CA VAL A 77 -11.05 1.44 7.45
C VAL A 77 -10.45 0.04 7.60
N LEU A 78 -9.87 -0.22 8.77
CA LEU A 78 -9.39 -1.56 9.13
C LEU A 78 -10.59 -2.40 9.55
N ASP A 79 -11.19 -3.07 8.58
CA ASP A 79 -12.34 -3.96 8.76
C ASP A 79 -11.92 -5.44 8.91
N GLU A 80 -12.90 -6.32 9.06
CA GLU A 80 -12.69 -7.75 9.21
C GLU A 80 -11.95 -8.36 8.01
N TYR A 81 -12.27 -7.92 6.79
CA TYR A 81 -11.59 -8.42 5.59
C TYR A 81 -10.10 -8.06 5.56
N LEU A 82 -9.76 -6.80 5.84
CA LEU A 82 -8.37 -6.36 5.86
C LEU A 82 -7.59 -7.01 7.01
N MET A 83 -8.22 -7.20 8.17
CA MET A 83 -7.62 -7.94 9.27
C MET A 83 -7.34 -9.41 8.90
N HIS A 84 -8.31 -10.08 8.29
CA HIS A 84 -8.16 -11.45 7.82
C HIS A 84 -7.03 -11.55 6.79
N LEU A 85 -7.02 -10.67 5.78
CA LEU A 85 -5.97 -10.64 4.76
C LEU A 85 -4.57 -10.43 5.38
N SER A 86 -4.44 -9.51 6.33
CA SER A 86 -3.17 -9.24 7.02
C SER A 86 -2.70 -10.45 7.83
N ASN A 87 -3.61 -11.12 8.55
CA ASN A 87 -3.30 -12.30 9.35
C ASN A 87 -2.88 -13.49 8.46
N GLU A 88 -3.61 -13.76 7.38
CA GLU A 88 -3.27 -14.85 6.44
C GLU A 88 -1.89 -14.62 5.81
N VAL A 89 -1.59 -13.39 5.39
CA VAL A 89 -0.25 -13.06 4.87
C VAL A 89 0.82 -13.28 5.93
N TYR A 90 0.57 -12.85 7.16
CA TYR A 90 1.51 -13.04 8.27
C TYR A 90 1.74 -14.53 8.55
N ASP A 91 0.69 -15.33 8.67
CA ASP A 91 0.77 -16.76 8.99
C ASP A 91 1.52 -17.54 7.90
N ILE A 92 1.25 -17.25 6.62
CA ILE A 92 1.93 -17.87 5.50
C ILE A 92 3.44 -17.59 5.52
N PHE A 93 3.84 -16.35 5.69
CA PHE A 93 5.24 -15.96 5.55
C PHE A 93 6.03 -16.11 6.84
N SER A 94 5.42 -15.97 8.02
CA SER A 94 6.11 -16.19 9.31
C SER A 94 6.44 -17.67 9.57
N ALA A 95 5.78 -18.61 8.89
CA ALA A 95 6.11 -20.02 8.97
C ALA A 95 7.45 -20.40 8.30
N ARG A 96 8.05 -19.48 7.57
CA ARG A 96 9.33 -19.69 6.89
C ARG A 96 10.50 -19.19 7.73
N GLU A 97 11.48 -20.05 7.94
CA GLU A 97 12.72 -19.74 8.70
C GLU A 97 13.60 -18.69 8.01
N ASP A 98 13.52 -18.59 6.67
CA ASP A 98 14.32 -17.66 5.87
C ASP A 98 13.66 -16.29 5.66
N VAL A 99 12.50 -16.04 6.27
CA VAL A 99 11.74 -14.79 6.17
C VAL A 99 11.74 -14.05 7.50
N THR A 100 12.10 -12.78 7.45
CA THR A 100 11.99 -11.87 8.59
C THR A 100 10.98 -10.77 8.30
N ILE A 101 9.80 -10.86 8.93
CA ILE A 101 8.71 -9.88 8.73
C ILE A 101 9.04 -8.61 9.53
N ASN A 102 8.92 -7.46 8.87
CA ASN A 102 9.08 -6.16 9.51
C ASN A 102 8.03 -5.99 10.63
N ARG A 103 8.49 -5.53 11.78
CA ARG A 103 7.67 -5.38 12.99
C ARG A 103 6.38 -4.58 12.81
N CYS A 104 6.39 -3.59 11.89
CA CYS A 104 5.23 -2.76 11.60
C CYS A 104 4.12 -3.50 10.82
N TYR A 105 4.41 -4.70 10.30
CA TYR A 105 3.47 -5.54 9.55
C TYR A 105 3.09 -6.82 10.29
N LYS A 106 3.44 -6.92 11.58
CA LYS A 106 2.94 -8.00 12.45
C LYS A 106 1.47 -7.73 12.81
N PRO A 107 0.68 -8.78 13.12
CA PRO A 107 -0.69 -8.62 13.60
C PRO A 107 -0.78 -7.59 14.72
N TYR A 108 -1.82 -6.77 14.70
CA TYR A 108 -2.10 -5.66 15.63
C TYR A 108 -1.11 -4.48 15.61
N ASN A 109 0.00 -4.57 14.82
CA ASN A 109 0.91 -3.45 14.60
C ASN A 109 0.75 -2.84 13.21
N TRP A 110 0.07 -3.55 12.31
CA TRP A 110 -0.15 -3.07 10.96
C TRP A 110 -1.10 -1.89 10.91
N PHE A 111 -0.67 -0.83 10.25
CA PHE A 111 -1.46 0.35 9.97
C PHE A 111 -1.70 0.45 8.45
N PRO A 112 -2.92 0.20 7.96
CA PRO A 112 -3.21 0.21 6.53
C PRO A 112 -3.13 1.63 5.97
N HIS A 113 -2.34 1.83 4.93
CA HIS A 113 -2.20 3.11 4.27
C HIS A 113 -1.83 2.95 2.79
N ILE A 114 -2.26 3.92 1.99
CA ILE A 114 -1.96 4.03 0.57
C ILE A 114 -1.21 5.34 0.38
N THR A 115 0.06 5.28 0.03
CA THR A 115 0.91 6.46 -0.14
C THR A 115 0.43 7.29 -1.33
N LEU A 116 0.20 8.58 -1.11
CA LEU A 116 -0.19 9.56 -2.12
C LEU A 116 0.94 10.54 -2.47
N GLY A 117 1.88 10.75 -1.55
CA GLY A 117 3.06 11.58 -1.75
C GLY A 117 4.18 11.13 -0.83
N LYS A 118 5.41 11.11 -1.33
CA LYS A 118 6.62 10.67 -0.60
C LYS A 118 7.78 11.61 -0.87
N LYS A 119 8.69 11.73 0.10
CA LYS A 119 9.80 12.68 0.07
C LYS A 119 9.37 14.13 -0.13
N LEU A 120 8.22 14.49 0.44
CA LEU A 120 7.71 15.85 0.44
C LEU A 120 8.46 16.68 1.48
N GLU A 121 8.94 17.86 1.11
CA GLU A 121 9.49 18.83 2.05
C GLU A 121 8.37 19.46 2.89
N LYS A 122 8.71 20.20 3.92
CA LYS A 122 7.75 20.80 4.86
C LYS A 122 6.67 21.63 4.17
N GLU A 123 7.07 22.51 3.29
CA GLU A 123 6.16 23.38 2.52
C GLU A 123 5.32 22.55 1.53
N GLN A 124 5.92 21.54 0.92
CA GLN A 124 5.21 20.61 0.04
C GLN A 124 4.18 19.75 0.79
N MET A 125 4.45 19.38 2.04
CA MET A 125 3.47 18.68 2.90
C MET A 125 2.24 19.56 3.16
N ILE A 126 2.43 20.84 3.41
CA ILE A 126 1.32 21.81 3.60
C ILE A 126 0.52 21.96 2.30
N MET A 127 1.18 22.10 1.16
CA MET A 127 0.53 22.19 -0.15
C MET A 127 -0.23 20.90 -0.49
N ALA A 128 0.38 19.74 -0.28
CA ALA A 128 -0.25 18.45 -0.51
C ALA A 128 -1.50 18.26 0.36
N MET A 129 -1.47 18.69 1.62
CA MET A 129 -2.66 18.65 2.48
C MET A 129 -3.79 19.53 1.92
N ARG A 130 -3.49 20.72 1.43
CA ARG A 130 -4.51 21.60 0.78
C ARG A 130 -5.10 20.95 -0.47
N VAL A 131 -4.26 20.31 -1.29
CA VAL A 131 -4.72 19.55 -2.46
C VAL A 131 -5.69 18.44 -2.03
N LEU A 132 -5.33 17.68 -1.01
CA LEU A 132 -6.19 16.60 -0.51
C LEU A 132 -7.49 17.12 0.10
N GLN A 133 -7.45 18.20 0.86
CA GLN A 133 -8.68 18.84 1.39
C GLN A 133 -9.63 19.30 0.28
N THR A 134 -9.10 19.68 -0.88
CA THR A 134 -9.92 20.16 -2.01
C THR A 134 -10.47 18.99 -2.85
N HIS A 135 -9.70 17.93 -3.03
CA HIS A 135 -9.99 16.89 -4.04
C HIS A 135 -10.32 15.53 -3.47
N PHE A 136 -10.00 15.25 -2.19
CA PHE A 136 -10.32 13.98 -1.60
C PHE A 136 -11.81 13.87 -1.29
N VAL A 137 -12.40 12.78 -1.74
CA VAL A 137 -13.74 12.34 -1.36
C VAL A 137 -13.66 10.88 -0.90
N PRO A 138 -14.53 10.41 0.01
CA PRO A 138 -14.55 9.02 0.42
C PRO A 138 -14.64 8.08 -0.78
N ILE A 139 -13.79 7.06 -0.80
CA ILE A 139 -13.67 6.10 -1.89
C ILE A 139 -14.13 4.73 -1.39
N LYS A 140 -15.06 4.11 -2.11
CA LYS A 140 -15.47 2.71 -1.91
C LYS A 140 -15.07 1.88 -3.11
N GLY A 141 -14.61 0.67 -2.87
CA GLY A 141 -14.23 -0.24 -3.94
C GLY A 141 -13.93 -1.64 -3.45
N LYS A 142 -13.17 -2.38 -4.25
CA LYS A 142 -12.78 -3.76 -3.93
C LYS A 142 -11.30 -3.97 -4.16
N ILE A 143 -10.69 -4.77 -3.30
CA ILE A 143 -9.40 -5.39 -3.54
C ILE A 143 -9.68 -6.63 -4.38
N VAL A 144 -9.13 -6.66 -5.57
CA VAL A 144 -9.36 -7.74 -6.54
C VAL A 144 -8.07 -8.37 -7.04
N MET A 145 -6.93 -7.84 -6.60
CA MET A 145 -5.62 -8.30 -7.02
C MET A 145 -4.63 -8.17 -5.88
N VAL A 146 -3.79 -9.18 -5.74
CA VAL A 146 -2.63 -9.17 -4.85
C VAL A 146 -1.35 -9.34 -5.64
N GLY A 147 -0.27 -8.73 -5.17
CA GLY A 147 1.04 -8.78 -5.79
C GLY A 147 2.16 -8.97 -4.78
N LEU A 148 3.17 -9.72 -5.16
CA LEU A 148 4.44 -9.83 -4.48
C LEU A 148 5.50 -9.12 -5.33
N SER A 149 6.16 -8.13 -4.73
CA SER A 149 7.16 -7.32 -5.42
C SER A 149 8.42 -7.21 -4.57
N GLN A 150 9.56 -7.15 -5.23
CA GLN A 150 10.82 -6.73 -4.61
C GLN A 150 10.88 -5.20 -4.58
N THR A 151 11.44 -4.66 -3.52
CA THR A 151 11.72 -3.22 -3.41
C THR A 151 13.21 -2.93 -3.57
N ASN A 152 13.55 -1.72 -4.03
CA ASN A 152 14.92 -1.19 -4.13
C ASN A 152 15.88 -2.03 -5.03
N PRO A 153 15.69 -2.08 -6.35
CA PRO A 153 14.64 -1.42 -7.15
C PRO A 153 13.30 -2.17 -7.13
N HIS A 154 12.22 -1.47 -7.46
CA HIS A 154 10.91 -2.10 -7.58
C HIS A 154 10.89 -3.09 -8.75
N LYS A 155 10.44 -4.32 -8.47
CA LYS A 155 10.25 -5.38 -9.47
C LYS A 155 9.12 -6.30 -9.04
N ASP A 156 8.11 -6.41 -9.88
CA ASP A 156 7.04 -7.37 -9.68
C ASP A 156 7.56 -8.80 -9.88
N ILE A 157 7.26 -9.67 -8.92
CA ILE A 157 7.62 -11.10 -8.94
C ILE A 157 6.45 -11.91 -9.45
N ILE A 158 5.26 -11.70 -8.88
CA ILE A 158 4.03 -12.38 -9.24
C ILE A 158 2.82 -11.54 -8.82
N GLN A 159 1.78 -11.56 -9.62
CA GLN A 159 0.48 -10.94 -9.33
C GLN A 159 -0.63 -11.89 -9.78
N PHE A 160 -1.76 -11.90 -9.07
CA PHE A 160 -2.96 -12.60 -9.50
C PHE A 160 -4.24 -11.95 -8.95
N ASN A 161 -5.35 -12.21 -9.60
CA ASN A 161 -6.67 -11.80 -9.14
C ASN A 161 -7.17 -12.74 -8.04
N ILE A 162 -7.78 -12.17 -7.01
CA ILE A 162 -8.40 -12.87 -5.89
C ILE A 162 -9.91 -12.72 -5.91
#